data_ecd00413679824a902e1ef873d55802a
#
_entry.id   ecd00413679824a902e1ef873d55802a
#
_cell.length_a   1.000
_cell.length_b   1.000
_cell.length_c   1.000
_cell.angle_alpha   90.00
_cell.angle_beta   90.00
_cell.angle_gamma   90.00
#
_symmetry.space_group_name_H-M   'P 1'
#
loop_
_entity.id
_entity.type
_entity.pdbx_description
1 polymer ?
#
loop_
_entity_poly.entity_id
_entity_poly.type
_entity_poly.pdbx_seq_one_letter_code
_entity_poly.pdbx_strand_id
1 'polypeptide(L)'
;WAAPVMSAGHLLFAIGATLLVDKDSILFVKVAPPAPGGPLFSGAAERAYLLLGCLIGAAGGPLQAASRSLLIRLAPKDRIAQYFGLFALTGKVTSFVGPLLIGTITAVTASQKAGMAVLVVFFVAGLALLMRVRE
;
A
#
# COMPACT_ATOMS: atom_id res chain seq x y z
N TRP A 1 -0.71 -0.36 20.13
CA TRP A 1 -1.88 -0.57 19.28
C TRP A 1 -2.09 0.56 18.27
N ALA A 2 -1.95 1.82 18.68
CA ALA A 2 -2.16 2.96 17.80
C ALA A 2 -1.18 3.02 16.60
N ALA A 3 0.09 2.67 16.81
CA ALA A 3 1.13 2.81 15.79
C ALA A 3 0.86 1.98 14.51
N PRO A 4 0.56 0.67 14.55
CA PRO A 4 0.29 -0.08 13.33
C PRO A 4 -1.01 0.36 12.65
N VAL A 5 -2.04 0.74 13.40
CA VAL A 5 -3.31 1.24 12.85
C VAL A 5 -3.12 2.58 12.16
N MET A 6 -2.39 3.51 12.78
CA MET A 6 -2.09 4.81 12.19
C MET A 6 -1.23 4.65 10.92
N SER A 7 -0.19 3.81 10.94
CA SER A 7 0.66 3.56 9.78
C SER A 7 -0.13 2.91 8.64
N ALA A 8 -1.01 1.95 8.94
CA ALA A 8 -1.89 1.33 7.95
C ALA A 8 -2.89 2.34 7.36
N GLY A 9 -3.44 3.23 8.18
CA GLY A 9 -4.31 4.32 7.75
C GLY A 9 -3.62 5.30 6.80
N HIS A 10 -2.41 5.72 7.11
CA HIS A 10 -1.62 6.60 6.22
C HIS A 10 -1.30 5.92 4.89
N LEU A 11 -0.96 4.63 4.94
CA LEU A 11 -0.68 3.86 3.73
C LEU A 11 -1.92 3.71 2.86
N LEU A 12 -3.07 3.40 3.46
CA LEU A 12 -4.35 3.31 2.75
C LEU A 12 -4.74 4.65 2.11
N PHE A 13 -4.56 5.75 2.84
CA PHE A 13 -4.79 7.10 2.32
C PHE A 13 -3.88 7.39 1.11
N ALA A 14 -2.58 7.12 1.21
CA ALA A 14 -1.63 7.38 0.15
C ALA A 14 -1.93 6.54 -1.11
N ILE A 15 -2.28 5.26 -0.95
CA ILE A 15 -2.69 4.39 -2.07
C ILE A 15 -4.02 4.87 -2.68
N GLY A 16 -5.01 5.21 -1.85
CA GLY A 16 -6.29 5.74 -2.33
C GLY A 16 -6.13 7.05 -3.09
N ALA A 17 -5.28 7.96 -2.59
CA ALA A 17 -4.97 9.21 -3.27
C ALA A 17 -4.28 8.97 -4.63
N THR A 18 -3.42 7.94 -4.72
CA THR A 18 -2.76 7.57 -5.99
C THR A 18 -3.78 7.16 -7.07
N LEU A 19 -4.89 6.53 -6.69
CA LEU A 19 -5.96 6.16 -7.62
C LEU A 19 -6.71 7.37 -8.19
N LEU A 20 -6.67 8.50 -7.48
CA LEU A 20 -7.31 9.75 -7.87
C LEU A 20 -6.42 10.66 -8.74
N VAL A 21 -5.17 10.23 -9.02
CA VAL A 21 -4.26 10.94 -9.92
C VAL A 21 -4.43 10.36 -11.34
N ASP A 22 -4.73 11.23 -12.28
CA ASP A 22 -4.77 10.92 -13.71
C ASP A 22 -3.83 11.84 -14.48
N LYS A 23 -3.65 11.57 -15.79
CA LYS A 23 -2.78 12.38 -16.65
C LYS A 23 -3.14 13.86 -16.64
N ASP A 24 -4.43 14.16 -16.57
CA ASP A 24 -5.00 15.52 -16.69
C ASP A 24 -5.67 15.98 -15.39
N SER A 25 -5.58 15.23 -14.31
CA SER A 25 -6.23 15.58 -13.04
C SER A 25 -5.51 15.03 -11.82
N ILE A 26 -5.53 15.82 -10.76
CA ILE A 26 -5.05 15.43 -9.43
C ILE A 26 -6.21 15.65 -8.46
N LEU A 27 -6.67 14.58 -7.77
CA LEU A 27 -7.74 14.67 -6.77
C LEU A 27 -8.96 15.47 -7.27
N PHE A 28 -9.42 15.22 -8.51
CA PHE A 28 -10.53 15.90 -9.19
C PHE A 28 -10.23 17.32 -9.72
N VAL A 29 -9.04 17.88 -9.49
CA VAL A 29 -8.61 19.17 -10.04
C VAL A 29 -7.93 18.93 -11.38
N LYS A 30 -8.41 19.58 -12.44
CA LYS A 30 -7.78 19.50 -13.76
C LYS A 30 -6.42 20.20 -13.73
N VAL A 31 -5.40 19.54 -14.25
CA VAL A 31 -4.03 20.07 -14.42
C VAL A 31 -3.62 20.00 -15.87
N ALA A 32 -2.73 20.89 -16.28
CA ALA A 32 -2.20 20.86 -17.63
C ALA A 32 -1.43 19.54 -17.88
N PRO A 33 -1.69 18.84 -18.97
CA PRO A 33 -0.92 17.65 -19.33
C PRO A 33 0.56 18.02 -19.60
N PRO A 34 1.50 17.09 -19.40
CA PRO A 34 2.90 17.32 -19.71
C PRO A 34 3.10 17.64 -21.19
N ALA A 35 4.03 18.54 -21.51
CA ALA A 35 4.35 18.88 -22.89
C ALA A 35 4.84 17.64 -23.66
N PRO A 36 4.35 17.41 -24.90
CA PRO A 36 4.86 16.30 -25.72
C PRO A 36 6.37 16.41 -25.92
N GLY A 37 7.12 15.36 -25.59
CA GLY A 37 8.59 15.36 -25.67
C GLY A 37 9.32 16.10 -24.56
N GLY A 38 8.61 16.53 -23.49
CA GLY A 38 9.22 17.13 -22.31
C GLY A 38 10.04 16.14 -21.48
N PRO A 39 10.90 16.63 -20.57
CA PRO A 39 11.67 15.77 -19.68
C PRO A 39 10.76 14.96 -18.78
N LEU A 40 11.23 13.79 -18.32
CA LEU A 40 10.51 12.92 -17.37
C LEU A 40 10.16 13.73 -16.11
N PHE A 41 8.95 13.50 -15.59
CA PHE A 41 8.40 14.15 -14.40
C PHE A 41 8.23 15.69 -14.52
N SER A 42 8.01 16.19 -15.71
CA SER A 42 7.72 17.61 -15.94
C SER A 42 6.27 17.99 -15.61
N GLY A 43 5.35 17.04 -15.71
CA GLY A 43 3.92 17.22 -15.44
C GLY A 43 3.58 17.30 -13.95
N ALA A 44 2.57 18.11 -13.60
CA ALA A 44 2.11 18.23 -12.21
C ALA A 44 1.55 16.89 -11.69
N ALA A 45 0.81 16.14 -12.51
CA ALA A 45 0.28 14.82 -12.17
C ALA A 45 1.40 13.80 -11.90
N GLU A 46 2.48 13.82 -12.71
CA GLU A 46 3.63 12.94 -12.52
C GLU A 46 4.35 13.22 -11.20
N ARG A 47 4.53 14.50 -10.86
CA ARG A 47 5.12 14.90 -9.58
C ARG A 47 4.25 14.52 -8.39
N ALA A 48 2.93 14.69 -8.51
CA ALA A 48 1.99 14.25 -7.47
C ALA A 48 2.06 12.74 -7.26
N TYR A 49 2.15 11.96 -8.34
CA TYR A 49 2.31 10.51 -8.27
C TYR A 49 3.60 10.10 -7.57
N LEU A 50 4.72 10.77 -7.86
CA LEU A 50 6.00 10.54 -7.18
C LEU A 50 5.93 10.86 -5.68
N LEU A 51 5.34 12.00 -5.32
CA LEU A 51 5.17 12.38 -3.90
C LEU A 51 4.32 11.35 -3.14
N LEU A 52 3.23 10.89 -3.74
CA LEU A 52 2.40 9.84 -3.15
C LEU A 52 3.15 8.52 -3.03
N GLY A 53 3.99 8.17 -4.02
CA GLY A 53 4.89 7.02 -3.95
C GLY A 53 5.90 7.12 -2.80
N CYS A 54 6.49 8.29 -2.59
CA CYS A 54 7.36 8.56 -1.43
C CYS A 54 6.61 8.40 -0.10
N LEU A 55 5.36 8.90 0.00
CA LEU A 55 4.53 8.73 1.19
C LEU A 55 4.19 7.26 1.45
N ILE A 56 3.90 6.48 0.40
CA ILE A 56 3.68 5.03 0.51
C ILE A 56 4.93 4.36 1.10
N GLY A 57 6.11 4.68 0.56
CA GLY A 57 7.38 4.16 1.07
C GLY A 57 7.65 4.55 2.51
N ALA A 58 7.43 5.82 2.86
CA ALA A 58 7.63 6.34 4.22
C ALA A 58 6.66 5.74 5.24
N ALA A 59 5.44 5.39 4.85
CA ALA A 59 4.46 4.73 5.73
C ALA A 59 4.70 3.22 5.85
N GLY A 60 5.26 2.59 4.82
CA GLY A 60 5.51 1.15 4.78
C GLY A 60 6.54 0.68 5.81
N GLY A 61 7.63 1.42 6.00
CA GLY A 61 8.68 1.10 6.98
C GLY A 61 8.15 1.04 8.42
N PRO A 62 7.54 2.10 8.94
CA PRO A 62 6.92 2.11 10.26
C PRO A 62 5.86 1.03 10.45
N LEU A 63 5.05 0.74 9.42
CA LEU A 63 4.07 -0.34 9.46
C LEU A 63 4.73 -1.70 9.69
N GLN A 64 5.80 -2.01 8.96
CA GLN A 64 6.54 -3.26 9.14
C GLN A 64 7.18 -3.36 10.53
N ALA A 65 7.80 -2.28 11.02
CA ALA A 65 8.41 -2.24 12.35
C ALA A 65 7.36 -2.43 13.45
N ALA A 66 6.23 -1.72 13.34
CA ALA A 66 5.12 -1.83 14.29
C ALA A 66 4.48 -3.23 14.28
N SER A 67 4.35 -3.86 13.11
CA SER A 67 3.82 -5.23 12.98
C SER A 67 4.71 -6.26 13.67
N ARG A 68 6.04 -6.14 13.53
CA ARG A 68 6.99 -7.01 14.23
C ARG A 68 6.95 -6.80 15.72
N SER A 69 6.85 -5.56 16.20
CA SER A 69 6.75 -5.24 17.62
C SER A 69 5.45 -5.78 18.21
N LEU A 70 4.34 -5.69 17.49
CA LEU A 70 3.07 -6.28 17.91
C LEU A 70 3.15 -7.80 17.98
N LEU A 71 3.80 -8.44 17.01
CA LEU A 71 4.01 -9.88 17.00
C LEU A 71 4.76 -10.36 18.27
N ILE A 72 5.83 -9.64 18.66
CA ILE A 72 6.60 -9.96 19.88
C ILE A 72 5.73 -9.87 21.14
N ARG A 73 4.82 -8.90 21.20
CA ARG A 73 3.92 -8.71 22.34
C ARG A 73 2.84 -9.78 22.44
N LEU A 74 2.33 -10.25 21.30
CA LEU A 74 1.23 -11.22 21.23
C LEU A 74 1.72 -12.67 21.24
N ALA A 75 2.95 -12.95 20.79
CA ALA A 75 3.47 -14.30 20.71
C ALA A 75 3.88 -14.83 22.09
N PRO A 76 3.54 -16.08 22.42
CA PRO A 76 4.08 -16.77 23.61
C PRO A 76 5.60 -16.82 23.56
N LYS A 77 6.26 -16.55 24.69
CA LYS A 77 7.72 -16.43 24.78
C LYS A 77 8.47 -17.69 24.32
N ASP A 78 7.88 -18.85 24.57
CA ASP A 78 8.42 -20.18 24.20
C ASP A 78 8.29 -20.48 22.70
N ARG A 79 7.46 -19.73 21.93
CA ARG A 79 7.15 -19.99 20.53
C ARG A 79 7.40 -18.79 19.59
N ILE A 80 8.09 -17.78 20.06
CA ILE A 80 8.35 -16.55 19.27
C ILE A 80 8.92 -16.87 17.89
N ALA A 81 9.88 -17.81 17.80
CA ALA A 81 10.50 -18.19 16.53
C ALA A 81 9.49 -18.77 15.53
N GLN A 82 8.52 -19.58 15.99
CA GLN A 82 7.47 -20.15 15.15
C GLN A 82 6.56 -19.05 14.59
N TYR A 83 6.17 -18.09 15.43
CA TYR A 83 5.34 -16.96 15.00
C TYR A 83 6.05 -16.06 14.01
N PHE A 84 7.36 -15.82 14.17
CA PHE A 84 8.16 -15.11 13.17
C PHE A 84 8.28 -15.87 11.85
N GLY A 85 8.38 -17.20 11.91
CA GLY A 85 8.35 -18.06 10.72
C GLY A 85 7.02 -17.93 9.95
N LEU A 86 5.88 -17.99 10.66
CA LEU A 86 4.56 -17.76 10.06
C LEU A 86 4.41 -16.35 9.48
N PHE A 87 4.88 -15.33 10.21
CA PHE A 87 4.87 -13.95 9.72
C PHE A 87 5.69 -13.79 8.43
N ALA A 88 6.88 -14.39 8.36
CA ALA A 88 7.70 -14.38 7.16
C ALA A 88 7.05 -15.14 6.00
N LEU A 89 6.39 -16.27 6.28
CA LEU A 89 5.67 -17.05 5.28
C LEU A 89 4.50 -16.26 4.68
N THR A 90 3.67 -15.61 5.52
CA THR A 90 2.58 -14.78 5.05
C THR A 90 3.08 -13.62 4.19
N GLY A 91 4.20 -12.98 4.57
CA GLY A 91 4.86 -11.95 3.77
C GLY A 91 5.29 -12.46 2.39
N LYS A 92 5.89 -13.65 2.31
CA LYS A 92 6.29 -14.26 1.04
C LYS A 92 5.09 -14.62 0.15
N VAL A 93 4.04 -15.18 0.72
CA VAL A 93 2.81 -15.50 -0.04
C VAL A 93 2.18 -14.22 -0.59
N THR A 94 2.07 -13.19 0.23
CA THR A 94 1.48 -11.91 -0.20
C THR A 94 2.33 -11.21 -1.26
N SER A 95 3.67 -11.33 -1.19
CA SER A 95 4.57 -10.74 -2.19
C SER A 95 4.44 -11.38 -3.58
N PHE A 96 3.95 -12.61 -3.67
CA PHE A 96 3.63 -13.27 -4.92
C PHE A 96 2.19 -13.01 -5.37
N VAL A 97 1.23 -13.16 -4.46
CA VAL A 97 -0.20 -13.03 -4.77
C VAL A 97 -0.56 -11.60 -5.16
N GLY A 98 0.02 -10.60 -4.50
CA GLY A 98 -0.23 -9.19 -4.79
C GLY A 98 0.04 -8.80 -6.25
N PRO A 99 1.28 -8.93 -6.74
CA PRO A 99 1.62 -8.64 -8.14
C PRO A 99 0.84 -9.49 -9.15
N LEU A 100 0.58 -10.77 -8.85
CA LEU A 100 -0.20 -11.65 -9.71
C LEU A 100 -1.63 -11.12 -9.91
N LEU A 101 -2.31 -10.75 -8.84
CA LEU A 101 -3.67 -10.21 -8.92
C LEU A 101 -3.70 -8.85 -9.61
N ILE A 102 -2.76 -7.96 -9.28
CA ILE A 102 -2.63 -6.66 -9.95
C ILE A 102 -2.44 -6.85 -11.46
N GLY A 103 -1.51 -7.70 -11.85
CA GLY A 103 -1.21 -7.99 -13.25
C GLY A 103 -2.41 -8.59 -13.98
N THR A 104 -3.06 -9.60 -13.38
CA THR A 104 -4.22 -10.27 -13.97
C THR A 104 -5.39 -9.30 -14.16
N ILE A 105 -5.73 -8.53 -13.12
CA ILE A 105 -6.85 -7.58 -13.19
C ILE A 105 -6.54 -6.46 -14.17
N THR A 106 -5.30 -5.94 -14.19
CA THR A 106 -4.88 -4.95 -15.17
C THR A 106 -5.00 -5.49 -16.60
N ALA A 107 -4.61 -6.75 -16.84
CA ALA A 107 -4.70 -7.37 -18.15
C ALA A 107 -6.15 -7.57 -18.61
N VAL A 108 -7.02 -8.05 -17.71
CA VAL A 108 -8.44 -8.33 -18.03
C VAL A 108 -9.23 -7.03 -18.21
N THR A 109 -8.97 -6.01 -17.39
CA THR A 109 -9.73 -4.75 -17.44
C THR A 109 -9.10 -3.71 -18.35
N ALA A 110 -7.89 -3.95 -18.87
CA ALA A 110 -7.07 -2.99 -19.59
C ALA A 110 -6.89 -1.65 -18.84
N SER A 111 -7.00 -1.69 -17.50
CA SER A 111 -6.95 -0.53 -16.60
C SER A 111 -5.97 -0.73 -15.47
N GLN A 112 -4.89 0.03 -15.49
CA GLN A 112 -3.90 0.05 -14.41
C GLN A 112 -4.52 0.48 -13.07
N LYS A 113 -5.50 1.40 -13.10
CA LYS A 113 -6.22 1.83 -11.90
C LYS A 113 -7.00 0.69 -11.26
N ALA A 114 -7.67 -0.16 -12.06
CA ALA A 114 -8.38 -1.33 -11.56
C ALA A 114 -7.42 -2.33 -10.90
N GLY A 115 -6.25 -2.58 -11.50
CA GLY A 115 -5.21 -3.39 -10.89
C GLY A 115 -4.73 -2.85 -9.55
N MET A 116 -4.46 -1.54 -9.47
CA MET A 116 -4.05 -0.90 -8.23
C MET A 116 -5.14 -0.88 -7.16
N ALA A 117 -6.42 -0.84 -7.53
CA ALA A 117 -7.54 -0.89 -6.59
C ALA A 117 -7.54 -2.17 -5.73
N VAL A 118 -6.96 -3.26 -6.24
CA VAL A 118 -6.77 -4.51 -5.48
C VAL A 118 -5.96 -4.26 -4.20
N LEU A 119 -4.95 -3.39 -4.25
CA LEU A 119 -4.16 -3.05 -3.06
C LEU A 119 -5.03 -2.42 -1.98
N VAL A 120 -5.97 -1.54 -2.36
CA VAL A 120 -6.91 -0.93 -1.40
C VAL A 120 -7.73 -2.00 -0.70
N VAL A 121 -8.23 -2.99 -1.45
CA VAL A 121 -9.00 -4.12 -0.88
C VAL A 121 -8.15 -4.91 0.13
N PHE A 122 -6.91 -5.25 -0.22
CA PHE A 122 -6.00 -5.94 0.69
C PHE A 122 -5.72 -5.13 1.95
N PHE A 123 -5.48 -3.82 1.82
CA PHE A 123 -5.21 -2.97 2.97
C PHE A 123 -6.43 -2.77 3.86
N VAL A 124 -7.62 -2.61 3.29
CA VAL A 124 -8.87 -2.53 4.06
C VAL A 124 -9.12 -3.82 4.82
N ALA A 125 -8.97 -4.97 4.16
CA ALA A 125 -9.10 -6.28 4.80
C ALA A 125 -8.07 -6.46 5.93
N GLY A 126 -6.81 -6.12 5.68
CA GLY A 126 -5.73 -6.19 6.69
C GLY A 126 -5.99 -5.26 7.87
N LEU A 127 -6.44 -4.03 7.62
CA LEU A 127 -6.79 -3.07 8.67
C LEU A 127 -7.99 -3.55 9.50
N ALA A 128 -9.02 -4.10 8.87
CA ALA A 128 -10.18 -4.65 9.56
C ALA A 128 -9.80 -5.85 10.45
N LEU A 129 -8.91 -6.72 9.97
CA LEU A 129 -8.37 -7.82 10.78
C LEU A 129 -7.52 -7.31 11.95
N LEU A 130 -6.67 -6.31 11.71
CA LEU A 130 -5.84 -5.70 12.74
C LEU A 130 -6.67 -5.07 13.86
N MET A 131 -7.79 -4.40 13.53
CA MET A 131 -8.69 -3.82 14.51
C MET A 131 -9.43 -4.86 15.38
N ARG A 132 -9.51 -6.12 14.92
CA ARG A 132 -10.10 -7.22 15.70
C ARG A 132 -9.12 -7.88 16.68
N VAL A 133 -7.83 -7.64 16.52
CA VAL A 133 -6.81 -8.19 17.44
C VAL A 133 -6.91 -7.42 18.76
N ARG A 134 -7.08 -8.14 19.86
CA ARG A 134 -7.07 -7.60 21.23
C ARG A 134 -5.74 -7.97 21.88
N GLU A 135 -5.11 -7.01 22.57
CA GLU A 135 -3.96 -7.24 23.46
C GLU A 135 -4.39 -7.91 24.76
#